data_e21b922a3601a2f9d40a608eee30ed2b
#
_entry.id   e21b922a3601a2f9d40a608eee30ed2b
#
_cell.length_a   1.000
_cell.length_b   1.000
_cell.length_c   1.000
_cell.angle_alpha   90.00
_cell.angle_beta   90.00
_cell.angle_gamma   90.00
#
_symmetry.space_group_name_H-M   'P 1'
#
loop_
_entity.id
_entity.type
_entity.pdbx_description
1 polymer ?
#
loop_
_entity_poly.entity_id
_entity_poly.type
_entity_poly.pdbx_seq_one_letter_code
_entity_poly.pdbx_strand_id
1 'polypeptide(L)'
;MFSLIAPQHIHTIEIEPTTFCNAGCPYCSRHKPGTSDVIEDLALEHLPIHLLEKVKDQFDLYQGATQVNVWYCGNYGDSLMHPEFEWLYKFSSKYFKNVGVHTNGGGRTADFWHNLGTISKNRESTSWEKGRSGITFSIDGLADTNEIYRRKVNWDKLMENVKAYIGAGGLAEWKMLVFDHNKHQVEEAEELSKKLGFVHFSAEVTTREAPPEEDYQEAVKTARKKPKKRVERVENVEKIRQTKALEVKKEIFKEIKQGESKSCISCRGIDDHRMYLNPKGRIWPCCYLSEEYDLSIHQLAKKEAWLVEHYKNDFNNFNTRSLKEIWDAPAWKEITDAWITKKHKLHRCWRSCENGRWKSSNTVKINK
;
A
#
# COMPACT_ATOMS: atom_id res chain seq x y z
N MET A 1 -11.03 5.44 -25.84
CA MET A 1 -10.22 4.69 -24.85
C MET A 1 -9.43 5.59 -23.89
N PHE A 2 -9.17 6.86 -24.24
CA PHE A 2 -8.52 7.87 -23.38
C PHE A 2 -9.33 8.32 -22.16
N SER A 3 -10.63 8.04 -22.10
CA SER A 3 -11.51 8.49 -21.01
C SER A 3 -11.38 7.73 -19.69
N LEU A 4 -10.73 6.58 -19.68
CA LEU A 4 -10.72 5.70 -18.50
C LEU A 4 -9.79 6.18 -17.35
N ILE A 5 -8.84 7.07 -17.66
CA ILE A 5 -7.94 7.63 -16.64
C ILE A 5 -8.18 9.14 -16.45
N ALA A 6 -9.15 9.73 -17.11
CA ALA A 6 -9.43 11.15 -16.96
C ALA A 6 -9.82 11.48 -15.50
N PRO A 7 -9.51 12.67 -14.98
CA PRO A 7 -9.74 13.04 -13.58
C PRO A 7 -11.14 12.77 -13.07
N GLN A 8 -12.16 12.95 -13.93
CA GLN A 8 -13.57 12.69 -13.60
C GLN A 8 -13.89 11.20 -13.33
N HIS A 9 -13.01 10.28 -13.70
CA HIS A 9 -13.17 8.84 -13.47
C HIS A 9 -12.30 8.30 -12.33
N ILE A 10 -11.51 9.14 -11.70
CA ILE A 10 -10.67 8.72 -10.57
C ILE A 10 -11.53 8.63 -9.31
N HIS A 11 -11.64 7.43 -8.76
CA HIS A 11 -12.38 7.18 -7.53
C HIS A 11 -11.50 7.13 -6.29
N THR A 12 -10.21 6.95 -6.47
CA THR A 12 -9.27 6.85 -5.35
C THR A 12 -7.94 7.52 -5.68
N ILE A 13 -7.46 8.37 -4.79
CA ILE A 13 -6.08 8.83 -4.79
C ILE A 13 -5.32 8.14 -3.67
N GLU A 14 -4.25 7.43 -4.04
CA GLU A 14 -3.26 6.91 -3.11
C GLU A 14 -2.20 8.00 -2.89
N ILE A 15 -1.98 8.38 -1.64
CA ILE A 15 -1.01 9.42 -1.28
C ILE A 15 0.07 8.80 -0.40
N GLU A 16 1.32 8.91 -0.81
CA GLU A 16 2.47 8.67 0.07
C GLU A 16 2.95 10.01 0.62
N PRO A 17 2.58 10.36 1.87
CA PRO A 17 2.86 11.69 2.38
C PRO A 17 4.31 11.86 2.84
N THR A 18 5.07 10.79 3.00
CA THR A 18 6.44 10.85 3.47
C THR A 18 7.22 9.58 3.14
N THR A 19 8.54 9.72 2.95
CA THR A 19 9.47 8.60 2.87
C THR A 19 10.09 8.22 4.22
N PHE A 20 9.74 8.91 5.31
CA PHE A 20 10.21 8.54 6.66
C PHE A 20 9.40 7.37 7.23
N CYS A 21 10.09 6.44 7.89
CA CYS A 21 9.49 5.31 8.59
C CYS A 21 10.28 5.00 9.88
N ASN A 22 9.58 4.66 10.95
CA ASN A 22 10.18 4.23 12.21
C ASN A 22 10.52 2.73 12.24
N ALA A 23 9.95 1.92 11.34
CA ALA A 23 10.16 0.49 11.27
C ALA A 23 11.36 0.11 10.38
N GLY A 24 11.94 -1.07 10.62
CA GLY A 24 13.07 -1.64 9.88
C GLY A 24 12.74 -2.96 9.18
N CYS A 25 11.56 -3.09 8.56
CA CYS A 25 11.11 -4.34 7.92
C CYS A 25 12.07 -4.80 6.82
N PRO A 26 12.64 -6.03 6.88
CA PRO A 26 13.79 -6.45 6.07
C PRO A 26 13.51 -6.59 4.56
N TYR A 27 12.26 -6.74 4.15
CA TYR A 27 11.87 -6.85 2.74
C TYR A 27 10.88 -5.75 2.33
N CYS A 28 10.98 -4.59 2.99
CA CYS A 28 10.33 -3.37 2.52
C CYS A 28 11.14 -2.77 1.36
N SER A 29 10.47 -2.18 0.37
CA SER A 29 11.12 -1.47 -0.76
C SER A 29 12.09 -0.37 -0.30
N ARG A 30 11.90 0.14 0.92
CA ARG A 30 12.75 1.12 1.57
C ARG A 30 14.16 0.60 1.92
N HIS A 31 14.30 -0.71 2.17
CA HIS A 31 15.52 -1.29 2.74
C HIS A 31 16.26 -2.17 1.74
N LYS A 32 17.56 -2.31 1.95
CA LYS A 32 18.37 -3.34 1.29
C LYS A 32 17.78 -4.70 1.66
N PRO A 33 17.57 -5.62 0.69
CA PRO A 33 16.92 -6.90 0.95
C PRO A 33 17.52 -7.66 2.13
N GLY A 34 16.69 -8.12 3.05
CA GLY A 34 17.10 -8.87 4.24
C GLY A 34 17.62 -8.03 5.41
N THR A 35 17.76 -6.72 5.23
CA THR A 35 18.32 -5.81 6.25
C THR A 35 17.32 -4.75 6.70
N SER A 36 17.71 -3.95 7.70
CA SER A 36 17.00 -2.73 8.09
C SER A 36 17.71 -1.46 7.60
N ASP A 37 18.68 -1.60 6.69
CA ASP A 37 19.44 -0.50 6.12
C ASP A 37 18.64 0.16 5.01
N VAL A 38 18.47 1.45 5.09
CA VAL A 38 17.79 2.23 4.06
C VAL A 38 18.62 2.21 2.77
N ILE A 39 17.96 2.06 1.61
CA ILE A 39 18.64 2.14 0.31
C ILE A 39 19.25 3.52 0.12
N GLU A 40 20.46 3.57 -0.46
CA GLU A 40 21.30 4.78 -0.50
C GLU A 40 20.66 5.95 -1.27
N ASP A 41 19.92 5.65 -2.33
CA ASP A 41 19.34 6.67 -3.21
C ASP A 41 17.95 7.16 -2.74
N LEU A 42 17.45 6.69 -1.59
CA LEU A 42 16.15 7.12 -1.07
C LEU A 42 16.24 8.51 -0.46
N ALA A 43 15.70 9.51 -1.15
CA ALA A 43 15.52 10.83 -0.59
C ALA A 43 14.51 10.81 0.57
N LEU A 44 14.88 11.43 1.69
CA LEU A 44 13.99 11.58 2.85
C LEU A 44 13.19 12.87 2.69
N GLU A 45 11.90 12.73 2.36
CA GLU A 45 11.04 13.84 1.94
C GLU A 45 9.65 13.74 2.60
N HIS A 46 9.01 14.89 2.70
CA HIS A 46 7.62 15.04 3.07
C HIS A 46 6.84 15.72 1.95
N LEU A 47 5.64 15.26 1.68
CA LEU A 47 4.72 15.92 0.76
C LEU A 47 4.32 17.28 1.33
N PRO A 48 4.49 18.39 0.58
CA PRO A 48 3.97 19.68 1.01
C PRO A 48 2.46 19.66 1.20
N ILE A 49 1.96 20.08 2.36
CA ILE A 49 0.53 19.99 2.70
C ILE A 49 -0.39 20.73 1.74
N HIS A 50 0.06 21.85 1.14
CA HIS A 50 -0.72 22.59 0.15
C HIS A 50 -1.06 21.77 -1.10
N LEU A 51 -0.32 20.67 -1.37
CA LEU A 51 -0.66 19.77 -2.46
C LEU A 51 -1.94 18.97 -2.20
N LEU A 52 -2.28 18.70 -0.92
CA LEU A 52 -3.56 18.09 -0.58
C LEU A 52 -4.72 19.06 -0.81
N GLU A 53 -4.56 20.34 -0.50
CA GLU A 53 -5.53 21.39 -0.83
C GLU A 53 -5.69 21.49 -2.35
N LYS A 54 -4.60 21.49 -3.10
CA LYS A 54 -4.61 21.48 -4.56
C LYS A 54 -5.29 20.22 -5.13
N VAL A 55 -5.09 19.04 -4.53
CA VAL A 55 -5.81 17.81 -4.91
C VAL A 55 -7.32 18.01 -4.79
N LYS A 56 -7.78 18.52 -3.64
CA LYS A 56 -9.19 18.82 -3.41
C LYS A 56 -9.73 19.78 -4.46
N ASP A 57 -9.09 20.92 -4.66
CA ASP A 57 -9.54 21.95 -5.59
C ASP A 57 -9.60 21.44 -7.03
N GLN A 58 -8.61 20.63 -7.43
CA GLN A 58 -8.62 20.02 -8.77
C GLN A 58 -9.76 19.01 -8.95
N PHE A 59 -10.07 18.18 -7.95
CA PHE A 59 -11.22 17.27 -8.05
C PHE A 59 -12.56 17.98 -8.03
N ASP A 60 -12.66 19.10 -7.32
CA ASP A 60 -13.89 19.92 -7.32
C ASP A 60 -14.23 20.51 -8.70
N LEU A 61 -13.21 20.68 -9.57
CA LEU A 61 -13.42 21.09 -10.96
C LEU A 61 -14.06 20.01 -11.84
N TYR A 62 -14.02 18.72 -11.42
CA TYR A 62 -14.46 17.60 -12.26
C TYR A 62 -15.69 16.86 -11.69
N GLN A 63 -15.60 16.36 -10.46
CA GLN A 63 -16.63 15.49 -9.89
C GLN A 63 -16.95 15.78 -8.42
N GLY A 64 -16.20 16.71 -7.82
CA GLY A 64 -16.24 16.98 -6.39
C GLY A 64 -15.32 16.05 -5.57
N ALA A 65 -14.53 16.62 -4.70
CA ALA A 65 -13.65 15.85 -3.82
C ALA A 65 -14.41 14.86 -2.93
N THR A 66 -15.67 15.15 -2.60
CA THR A 66 -16.58 14.28 -1.84
C THR A 66 -16.93 12.96 -2.54
N GLN A 67 -16.59 12.79 -3.81
CA GLN A 67 -16.74 11.52 -4.55
C GLN A 67 -15.45 10.68 -4.55
N VAL A 68 -14.35 11.23 -4.08
CA VAL A 68 -13.01 10.63 -4.17
C VAL A 68 -12.55 10.09 -2.81
N ASN A 69 -12.01 8.89 -2.80
CA ASN A 69 -11.37 8.29 -1.63
C ASN A 69 -9.91 8.72 -1.55
N VAL A 70 -9.42 8.97 -0.34
CA VAL A 70 -8.00 9.17 -0.05
C VAL A 70 -7.45 7.96 0.70
N TRP A 71 -6.38 7.38 0.18
CA TRP A 71 -5.63 6.31 0.85
C TRP A 71 -4.22 6.78 1.13
N TYR A 72 -3.92 6.96 2.41
CA TYR A 72 -2.56 7.18 2.86
C TYR A 72 -1.83 5.85 2.96
N CYS A 73 -0.90 5.63 2.06
CA CYS A 73 -0.08 4.43 2.00
C CYS A 73 1.40 4.80 1.92
N GLY A 74 2.27 3.87 2.19
CA GLY A 74 3.71 4.06 2.06
C GLY A 74 4.34 2.89 1.31
N ASN A 75 5.07 3.19 0.22
CA ASN A 75 6.03 2.27 -0.35
C ASN A 75 7.36 2.34 0.42
N TYR A 76 7.72 3.58 0.80
CA TYR A 76 9.00 3.89 1.44
C TYR A 76 8.83 4.41 2.85
N GLY A 77 7.72 5.06 3.17
CA GLY A 77 7.45 5.65 4.46
C GLY A 77 6.28 5.03 5.20
N ASP A 78 6.15 5.40 6.46
CA ASP A 78 4.90 5.24 7.21
C ASP A 78 4.21 6.60 7.25
N SER A 79 2.98 6.66 6.77
CA SER A 79 2.25 7.92 6.58
C SER A 79 2.20 8.77 7.85
N LEU A 80 2.14 8.13 9.02
CA LEU A 80 2.08 8.83 10.31
C LEU A 80 3.39 9.53 10.70
N MET A 81 4.48 9.26 9.98
CA MET A 81 5.75 9.95 10.21
C MET A 81 5.80 11.34 9.57
N HIS A 82 4.80 11.71 8.76
CA HIS A 82 4.68 13.08 8.26
C HIS A 82 4.44 14.06 9.43
N PRO A 83 5.20 15.15 9.58
CA PRO A 83 5.06 16.05 10.74
C PRO A 83 3.64 16.55 10.97
N GLU A 84 2.96 16.89 9.91
CA GLU A 84 1.61 17.47 9.92
C GLU A 84 0.51 16.44 9.57
N PHE A 85 0.75 15.15 9.88
CA PHE A 85 -0.20 14.10 9.50
C PHE A 85 -1.58 14.26 10.13
N GLU A 86 -1.68 14.77 11.36
CA GLU A 86 -2.97 15.07 12.00
C GLU A 86 -3.78 16.06 11.17
N TRP A 87 -3.14 17.11 10.66
CA TRP A 87 -3.79 18.07 9.76
C TRP A 87 -4.23 17.39 8.45
N LEU A 88 -3.35 16.61 7.80
CA LEU A 88 -3.66 15.88 6.57
C LEU A 88 -4.89 14.97 6.75
N TYR A 89 -4.93 14.23 7.86
CA TYR A 89 -6.03 13.31 8.17
C TYR A 89 -7.35 14.06 8.44
N LYS A 90 -7.30 15.14 9.22
CA LYS A 90 -8.44 16.00 9.52
C LYS A 90 -9.00 16.65 8.26
N PHE A 91 -8.12 17.22 7.42
CA PHE A 91 -8.50 17.83 6.15
C PHE A 91 -9.16 16.80 5.22
N SER A 92 -8.52 15.66 5.01
CA SER A 92 -9.08 14.60 4.17
C SER A 92 -10.40 14.08 4.71
N SER A 93 -10.52 13.89 6.01
CA SER A 93 -11.76 13.46 6.65
C SER A 93 -12.90 14.45 6.46
N LYS A 94 -12.60 15.73 6.30
CA LYS A 94 -13.62 16.76 6.06
C LYS A 94 -14.08 16.83 4.61
N TYR A 95 -13.18 16.66 3.65
CA TYR A 95 -13.45 17.03 2.26
C TYR A 95 -13.57 15.84 1.29
N PHE A 96 -13.08 14.65 1.64
CA PHE A 96 -13.09 13.48 0.76
C PHE A 96 -14.12 12.43 1.20
N LYS A 97 -14.47 11.51 0.29
CA LYS A 97 -15.49 10.49 0.52
C LYS A 97 -15.11 9.54 1.65
N ASN A 98 -13.99 8.86 1.52
CA ASN A 98 -13.43 7.95 2.51
C ASN A 98 -11.95 8.26 2.71
N VAL A 99 -11.46 8.02 3.93
CA VAL A 99 -10.05 8.18 4.25
C VAL A 99 -9.53 6.90 4.90
N GLY A 100 -8.59 6.24 4.23
CA GLY A 100 -7.90 5.08 4.77
C GLY A 100 -6.43 5.37 5.02
N VAL A 101 -5.88 4.79 6.07
CA VAL A 101 -4.45 4.92 6.41
C VAL A 101 -3.87 3.54 6.67
N HIS A 102 -2.72 3.24 6.07
CA HIS A 102 -1.94 2.05 6.40
C HIS A 102 -0.71 2.44 7.21
N THR A 103 -0.48 1.77 8.35
CA THR A 103 0.61 2.09 9.26
C THR A 103 1.10 0.86 10.01
N ASN A 104 2.35 0.91 10.49
CA ASN A 104 2.88 -0.07 11.43
C ASN A 104 2.43 0.22 12.89
N GLY A 105 1.87 1.40 13.17
CA GLY A 105 1.32 1.80 14.46
C GLY A 105 2.35 2.07 15.57
N GLY A 106 3.63 1.84 15.35
CA GLY A 106 4.67 1.91 16.39
C GLY A 106 5.22 3.32 16.68
N GLY A 107 4.86 4.30 15.86
CA GLY A 107 5.30 5.69 16.02
C GLY A 107 4.31 6.56 16.79
N ARG A 108 4.73 7.80 17.08
CA ARG A 108 3.93 8.86 17.70
C ARG A 108 3.58 8.60 19.18
N THR A 109 2.85 9.53 19.79
CA THR A 109 2.41 9.46 21.19
C THR A 109 0.97 8.97 21.29
N ALA A 110 0.54 8.49 22.47
CA ALA A 110 -0.83 8.10 22.70
C ALA A 110 -1.83 9.26 22.48
N ASP A 111 -1.46 10.49 22.83
CA ASP A 111 -2.28 11.69 22.60
C ASP A 111 -2.51 11.94 21.10
N PHE A 112 -1.48 11.79 20.28
CA PHE A 112 -1.62 11.88 18.83
C PHE A 112 -2.64 10.85 18.29
N TRP A 113 -2.56 9.61 18.75
CA TRP A 113 -3.47 8.55 18.36
C TRP A 113 -4.90 8.78 18.86
N HIS A 114 -5.06 9.32 20.07
CA HIS A 114 -6.35 9.72 20.61
C HIS A 114 -6.99 10.81 19.73
N ASN A 115 -6.22 11.82 19.32
CA ASN A 115 -6.70 12.88 18.43
C ASN A 115 -7.17 12.31 17.09
N LEU A 116 -6.40 11.42 16.46
CA LEU A 116 -6.82 10.75 15.23
C LEU A 116 -8.11 9.93 15.41
N GLY A 117 -8.25 9.23 16.55
CA GLY A 117 -9.45 8.49 16.89
C GLY A 117 -10.68 9.40 17.00
N THR A 118 -10.53 10.56 17.63
CA THR A 118 -11.58 11.58 17.74
C THR A 118 -11.98 12.13 16.36
N ILE A 119 -11.02 12.38 15.46
CA ILE A 119 -11.30 12.80 14.08
C ILE A 119 -12.09 11.72 13.34
N SER A 120 -11.70 10.45 13.50
CA SER A 120 -12.40 9.31 12.90
C SER A 120 -13.83 9.18 13.38
N LYS A 121 -14.06 9.27 14.69
CA LYS A 121 -15.38 9.20 15.34
C LYS A 121 -16.35 10.28 14.86
N ASN A 122 -15.84 11.49 14.64
CA ASN A 122 -16.67 12.64 14.26
C ASN A 122 -17.21 12.57 12.83
N ARG A 123 -16.85 11.53 12.06
CA ARG A 123 -17.53 11.22 10.82
C ARG A 123 -18.74 10.32 11.10
N GLU A 124 -19.91 10.78 10.72
CA GLU A 124 -21.22 10.17 11.05
C GLU A 124 -21.46 8.77 10.47
N SER A 125 -20.47 8.15 9.85
CA SER A 125 -20.67 6.91 9.14
C SER A 125 -19.78 5.77 9.61
N THR A 126 -20.40 4.62 9.85
CA THR A 126 -19.75 3.34 10.18
C THR A 126 -19.51 2.45 8.96
N SER A 127 -19.89 2.88 7.75
CA SER A 127 -19.72 2.10 6.51
C SER A 127 -18.91 2.86 5.47
N TRP A 128 -18.09 2.13 4.70
CA TRP A 128 -17.31 2.67 3.58
C TRP A 128 -18.17 3.38 2.53
N GLU A 129 -19.42 2.99 2.39
CA GLU A 129 -20.35 3.58 1.42
C GLU A 129 -20.81 4.99 1.79
N LYS A 130 -20.80 5.33 3.09
CA LYS A 130 -21.33 6.59 3.63
C LYS A 130 -20.28 7.60 4.06
N GLY A 131 -19.02 7.41 3.72
CA GLY A 131 -17.93 8.30 4.13
C GLY A 131 -17.31 7.91 5.47
N ARG A 132 -16.19 7.18 5.42
CA ARG A 132 -15.49 6.61 6.58
C ARG A 132 -14.06 7.14 6.66
N SER A 133 -13.59 7.38 7.87
CA SER A 133 -12.15 7.52 8.14
C SER A 133 -11.70 6.42 9.08
N GLY A 134 -10.66 5.68 8.69
CA GLY A 134 -10.17 4.54 9.47
C GLY A 134 -8.70 4.24 9.25
N ILE A 135 -8.14 3.46 10.15
CA ILE A 135 -6.71 3.10 10.13
C ILE A 135 -6.57 1.58 10.10
N THR A 136 -5.81 1.10 9.13
CA THR A 136 -5.37 -0.30 9.04
C THR A 136 -3.99 -0.41 9.67
N PHE A 137 -3.91 -1.10 10.80
CA PHE A 137 -2.68 -1.42 11.50
C PHE A 137 -2.06 -2.68 10.90
N SER A 138 -0.85 -2.57 10.41
CA SER A 138 -0.05 -3.70 9.89
C SER A 138 0.72 -4.33 11.05
N ILE A 139 0.13 -5.34 11.68
CA ILE A 139 0.68 -6.06 12.84
C ILE A 139 0.89 -7.52 12.45
N ASP A 140 2.13 -7.99 12.45
CA ASP A 140 2.50 -9.29 11.85
C ASP A 140 2.88 -10.32 12.93
N GLY A 141 1.99 -10.52 13.90
CA GLY A 141 2.13 -11.48 15.00
C GLY A 141 1.71 -10.88 16.34
N LEU A 142 2.14 -11.53 17.42
CA LEU A 142 1.92 -11.10 18.80
C LEU A 142 3.22 -10.53 19.40
N ALA A 143 3.25 -10.32 20.71
CA ALA A 143 4.37 -9.71 21.43
C ALA A 143 5.74 -10.36 21.16
N ASP A 144 5.76 -11.66 20.94
CA ASP A 144 6.97 -12.46 20.73
C ASP A 144 7.38 -12.62 19.26
N THR A 145 6.53 -12.24 18.31
CA THR A 145 6.79 -12.49 16.89
C THR A 145 6.65 -11.27 16.00
N ASN A 146 5.90 -10.24 16.39
CA ASN A 146 5.69 -9.06 15.57
C ASN A 146 7.01 -8.40 15.15
N GLU A 147 7.96 -8.27 16.08
CA GLU A 147 9.22 -7.60 15.83
C GLU A 147 10.20 -8.41 14.96
N ILE A 148 9.93 -9.69 14.73
CA ILE A 148 10.74 -10.51 13.80
C ILE A 148 10.72 -9.93 12.40
N TYR A 149 9.54 -9.47 11.94
CA TYR A 149 9.40 -8.79 10.65
C TYR A 149 9.26 -7.28 10.81
N ARG A 150 8.44 -6.80 11.74
CA ARG A 150 8.24 -5.36 12.02
C ARG A 150 9.33 -4.83 12.94
N ARG A 151 10.61 -5.01 12.55
CA ARG A 151 11.77 -4.57 13.33
C ARG A 151 11.64 -3.13 13.78
N LYS A 152 12.08 -2.82 15.00
CA LYS A 152 12.00 -1.49 15.65
C LYS A 152 10.56 -1.02 15.96
N VAL A 153 9.57 -1.91 15.90
CA VAL A 153 8.18 -1.62 16.32
C VAL A 153 7.97 -2.29 17.68
N ASN A 154 8.14 -1.52 18.75
CA ASN A 154 7.94 -2.02 20.11
C ASN A 154 6.47 -2.40 20.32
N TRP A 155 6.23 -3.62 20.83
CA TRP A 155 4.89 -4.17 21.01
C TRP A 155 4.04 -3.39 22.00
N ASP A 156 4.59 -3.03 23.17
CA ASP A 156 3.84 -2.35 24.23
C ASP A 156 3.41 -0.96 23.76
N LYS A 157 4.32 -0.24 23.06
CA LYS A 157 4.00 1.06 22.45
C LYS A 157 2.96 0.96 21.37
N LEU A 158 3.05 -0.07 20.52
CA LEU A 158 2.03 -0.34 19.50
C LEU A 158 0.66 -0.57 20.14
N MET A 159 0.57 -1.39 21.19
CA MET A 159 -0.69 -1.68 21.86
C MET A 159 -1.24 -0.47 22.63
N GLU A 160 -0.38 0.38 23.19
CA GLU A 160 -0.77 1.67 23.77
C GLU A 160 -1.44 2.56 22.71
N ASN A 161 -0.81 2.70 21.57
CA ASN A 161 -1.29 3.51 20.45
C ASN A 161 -2.65 3.00 19.90
N VAL A 162 -2.75 1.67 19.69
CA VAL A 162 -4.00 1.01 19.25
C VAL A 162 -5.14 1.31 20.24
N LYS A 163 -4.90 1.12 21.54
CA LYS A 163 -5.90 1.38 22.58
C LYS A 163 -6.31 2.85 22.64
N ALA A 164 -5.37 3.77 22.49
CA ALA A 164 -5.64 5.20 22.47
C ALA A 164 -6.52 5.58 21.27
N TYR A 165 -6.23 5.06 20.08
CA TYR A 165 -7.01 5.31 18.87
C TYR A 165 -8.43 4.74 18.94
N ILE A 166 -8.56 3.45 19.30
CA ILE A 166 -9.85 2.76 19.39
C ILE A 166 -10.67 3.33 20.56
N GLY A 167 -10.05 3.60 21.73
CA GLY A 167 -10.70 4.18 22.89
C GLY A 167 -11.29 5.57 22.64
N ALA A 168 -10.69 6.35 21.72
CA ALA A 168 -11.24 7.62 21.27
C ALA A 168 -12.37 7.47 20.23
N GLY A 169 -12.71 6.25 19.82
CA GLY A 169 -13.75 5.94 18.84
C GLY A 169 -13.25 5.79 17.40
N GLY A 170 -11.96 5.65 17.22
CA GLY A 170 -11.32 5.42 15.92
C GLY A 170 -11.67 4.04 15.34
N LEU A 171 -11.92 3.98 14.03
CA LEU A 171 -12.19 2.75 13.31
C LEU A 171 -10.86 2.07 12.91
N ALA A 172 -10.52 0.98 13.58
CA ALA A 172 -9.28 0.25 13.40
C ALA A 172 -9.50 -1.09 12.70
N GLU A 173 -8.63 -1.40 11.75
CA GLU A 173 -8.52 -2.72 11.14
C GLU A 173 -7.13 -3.29 11.44
N TRP A 174 -7.07 -4.60 11.71
CA TRP A 174 -5.81 -5.32 11.86
C TRP A 174 -5.54 -6.14 10.60
N LYS A 175 -4.44 -5.83 9.93
CA LYS A 175 -3.93 -6.62 8.81
C LYS A 175 -2.65 -7.32 9.22
N MET A 176 -2.63 -8.66 9.11
CA MET A 176 -1.50 -9.51 9.47
C MET A 176 -0.92 -10.17 8.22
N LEU A 177 0.36 -9.99 7.97
CA LEU A 177 1.10 -10.84 7.04
C LEU A 177 1.51 -12.14 7.73
N VAL A 178 1.16 -13.26 7.11
CA VAL A 178 1.43 -14.59 7.66
C VAL A 178 2.74 -15.13 7.08
N PHE A 179 3.69 -15.33 7.97
CA PHE A 179 5.00 -15.96 7.75
C PHE A 179 5.07 -17.30 8.50
N ASP A 180 6.10 -18.10 8.26
CA ASP A 180 6.30 -19.36 8.99
C ASP A 180 6.45 -19.16 10.49
N HIS A 181 7.07 -18.05 10.92
CA HIS A 181 7.30 -17.77 12.33
C HIS A 181 6.05 -17.36 13.11
N ASN A 182 5.01 -16.81 12.46
CA ASN A 182 3.80 -16.30 13.11
C ASN A 182 2.51 -17.03 12.73
N LYS A 183 2.54 -17.98 11.79
CA LYS A 183 1.34 -18.66 11.29
C LYS A 183 0.51 -19.36 12.38
N HIS A 184 1.16 -19.80 13.46
CA HIS A 184 0.53 -20.43 14.61
C HIS A 184 -0.27 -19.47 15.49
N GLN A 185 -0.11 -18.15 15.29
CA GLN A 185 -0.74 -17.11 16.11
C GLN A 185 -1.98 -16.46 15.45
N VAL A 186 -2.37 -16.88 14.25
CA VAL A 186 -3.46 -16.24 13.49
C VAL A 186 -4.78 -16.22 14.27
N GLU A 187 -5.15 -17.33 14.91
CA GLU A 187 -6.39 -17.42 15.70
C GLU A 187 -6.30 -16.56 16.97
N GLU A 188 -5.19 -16.63 17.70
CA GLU A 188 -4.98 -15.83 18.90
C GLU A 188 -4.96 -14.31 18.57
N ALA A 189 -4.35 -13.93 17.43
CA ALA A 189 -4.35 -12.53 16.96
C ALA A 189 -5.76 -12.07 16.58
N GLU A 190 -6.59 -12.94 15.93
CA GLU A 190 -7.98 -12.62 15.64
C GLU A 190 -8.80 -12.43 16.92
N GLU A 191 -8.63 -13.29 17.92
CA GLU A 191 -9.30 -13.15 19.23
C GLU A 191 -8.87 -11.88 19.96
N LEU A 192 -7.57 -11.57 19.96
CA LEU A 192 -7.05 -10.36 20.55
C LEU A 192 -7.58 -9.11 19.82
N SER A 193 -7.68 -9.16 18.50
CA SER A 193 -8.22 -8.03 17.73
C SER A 193 -9.67 -7.71 18.14
N LYS A 194 -10.50 -8.73 18.33
CA LYS A 194 -11.89 -8.56 18.81
C LYS A 194 -11.94 -7.97 20.23
N LYS A 195 -11.08 -8.45 21.14
CA LYS A 195 -10.98 -7.94 22.52
C LYS A 195 -10.54 -6.48 22.57
N LEU A 196 -9.67 -6.06 21.64
CA LEU A 196 -9.20 -4.68 21.54
C LEU A 196 -10.19 -3.74 20.84
N GLY A 197 -11.23 -4.28 20.18
CA GLY A 197 -12.23 -3.49 19.48
C GLY A 197 -11.91 -3.15 18.03
N PHE A 198 -11.04 -3.92 17.37
CA PHE A 198 -10.88 -3.80 15.92
C PHE A 198 -12.17 -4.19 15.20
N VAL A 199 -12.56 -3.39 14.19
CA VAL A 199 -13.77 -3.63 13.41
C VAL A 199 -13.56 -4.70 12.33
N HIS A 200 -12.30 -4.96 11.97
CA HIS A 200 -11.94 -5.99 10.98
C HIS A 200 -10.56 -6.58 11.30
N PHE A 201 -10.43 -7.88 11.05
CA PHE A 201 -9.16 -8.61 11.07
C PHE A 201 -8.98 -9.35 9.76
N SER A 202 -7.79 -9.25 9.16
CA SER A 202 -7.42 -10.03 7.99
C SER A 202 -6.01 -10.58 8.13
N ALA A 203 -5.84 -11.85 7.73
CA ALA A 203 -4.54 -12.50 7.67
C ALA A 203 -4.25 -12.91 6.22
N GLU A 204 -3.08 -12.53 5.72
CA GLU A 204 -2.69 -12.73 4.33
C GLU A 204 -1.36 -13.48 4.27
N VAL A 205 -1.31 -14.64 3.62
CA VAL A 205 -0.05 -15.35 3.40
C VAL A 205 0.82 -14.54 2.47
N THR A 206 2.02 -14.19 2.94
CA THR A 206 2.95 -13.36 2.17
C THR A 206 3.91 -14.21 1.32
N THR A 207 4.37 -13.64 0.20
CA THR A 207 5.49 -14.17 -0.59
C THR A 207 6.81 -13.49 -0.26
N ARG A 208 6.80 -12.54 0.67
CA ARG A 208 8.04 -11.94 1.15
C ARG A 208 8.87 -13.02 1.81
N GLU A 209 10.16 -13.01 1.56
CA GLU A 209 11.06 -13.97 2.18
C GLU A 209 11.15 -13.73 3.69
N ALA A 210 11.48 -14.79 4.44
CA ALA A 210 11.79 -14.66 5.86
C ALA A 210 13.06 -13.80 6.05
N PRO A 211 13.22 -13.18 7.23
CA PRO A 211 14.49 -12.49 7.54
C PRO A 211 15.70 -13.43 7.41
N PRO A 212 16.91 -12.90 7.21
CA PRO A 212 18.12 -13.70 7.11
C PRO A 212 18.23 -14.72 8.23
N GLU A 213 18.78 -15.89 7.92
CA GLU A 213 18.83 -17.08 8.76
C GLU A 213 19.34 -16.83 10.19
N GLU A 214 20.33 -15.96 10.35
CA GLU A 214 20.95 -15.65 11.64
C GLU A 214 19.97 -14.98 12.61
N ASP A 215 19.21 -13.99 12.13
CA ASP A 215 18.18 -13.30 12.94
C ASP A 215 16.93 -14.17 13.16
N TYR A 216 16.63 -15.04 12.19
CA TYR A 216 15.49 -15.93 12.22
C TYR A 216 15.68 -17.08 13.22
N GLN A 217 16.87 -17.65 13.32
CA GLN A 217 17.17 -18.76 14.22
C GLN A 217 17.01 -18.40 15.70
N GLU A 218 17.39 -17.18 16.09
CA GLU A 218 17.26 -16.71 17.47
C GLU A 218 15.80 -16.42 17.83
N ALA A 219 15.05 -15.79 16.94
CA ALA A 219 13.63 -15.51 17.10
C ALA A 219 12.78 -16.81 17.14
N VAL A 220 13.10 -17.79 16.27
CA VAL A 220 12.44 -19.10 16.26
C VAL A 220 12.72 -19.91 17.53
N LYS A 221 13.92 -19.84 18.09
CA LYS A 221 14.24 -20.47 19.38
C LYS A 221 13.38 -19.93 20.52
N THR A 222 13.06 -18.65 20.47
CA THR A 222 12.23 -17.97 21.47
C THR A 222 10.74 -18.30 21.29
N ALA A 223 10.24 -18.28 20.06
CA ALA A 223 8.85 -18.58 19.70
C ALA A 223 8.49 -20.07 19.87
N ARG A 224 9.45 -21.01 19.68
CA ARG A 224 9.23 -22.47 19.82
C ARG A 224 9.05 -22.95 21.25
N LYS A 225 9.25 -22.12 22.27
CA LYS A 225 9.02 -22.50 23.67
C LYS A 225 7.56 -22.53 24.09
N LYS A 226 6.62 -22.07 23.24
CA LYS A 226 5.19 -22.16 23.48
C LYS A 226 4.56 -23.39 22.78
N PRO A 227 3.52 -24.04 23.38
CA PRO A 227 2.91 -25.22 22.78
C PRO A 227 2.25 -24.89 21.45
N LYS A 228 2.56 -25.68 20.42
CA LYS A 228 2.01 -25.56 19.08
C LYS A 228 0.54 -25.97 19.08
N LYS A 229 -0.41 -25.04 19.11
CA LYS A 229 -1.74 -25.31 18.57
C LYS A 229 -1.61 -25.26 17.04
N ARG A 230 -1.92 -26.37 16.40
CA ARG A 230 -1.90 -26.49 14.93
C ARG A 230 -3.04 -25.64 14.36
N VAL A 231 -2.71 -24.69 13.50
CA VAL A 231 -3.69 -23.81 12.87
C VAL A 231 -4.10 -24.43 11.54
N GLU A 232 -5.09 -25.32 11.58
CA GLU A 232 -5.65 -26.01 10.42
C GLU A 232 -6.11 -25.05 9.32
N ARG A 233 -6.59 -23.87 9.72
CA ARG A 233 -7.06 -22.79 8.85
C ARG A 233 -5.96 -22.18 7.97
N VAL A 234 -4.74 -22.02 8.49
CA VAL A 234 -3.60 -21.48 7.71
C VAL A 234 -3.08 -22.52 6.73
N GLU A 235 -3.06 -23.79 7.12
CA GLU A 235 -2.70 -24.90 6.23
C GLU A 235 -3.69 -25.02 5.06
N ASN A 236 -4.99 -24.81 5.31
CA ASN A 236 -6.02 -24.79 4.26
C ASN A 236 -5.84 -23.60 3.30
N VAL A 237 -5.47 -22.42 3.82
CA VAL A 237 -5.17 -21.24 3.00
C VAL A 237 -3.95 -21.47 2.10
N GLU A 238 -2.93 -22.14 2.61
CA GLU A 238 -1.74 -22.49 1.84
C GLU A 238 -2.05 -23.48 0.71
N LYS A 239 -2.90 -24.50 0.98
CA LYS A 239 -3.42 -25.41 -0.05
C LYS A 239 -4.24 -24.66 -1.11
N ILE A 240 -5.16 -23.79 -0.71
CA ILE A 240 -5.97 -22.98 -1.63
C ILE A 240 -5.07 -22.08 -2.49
N ARG A 241 -4.03 -21.48 -1.90
CA ARG A 241 -3.07 -20.68 -2.61
C ARG A 241 -2.28 -21.45 -3.66
N GLN A 242 -1.75 -22.62 -3.29
CA GLN A 242 -1.01 -23.49 -4.21
C GLN A 242 -1.92 -23.96 -5.37
N THR A 243 -3.16 -24.32 -5.07
CA THR A 243 -4.15 -24.74 -6.07
C THR A 243 -4.50 -23.60 -7.01
N LYS A 244 -4.82 -22.39 -6.49
CA LYS A 244 -5.12 -21.21 -7.31
C LYS A 244 -3.92 -20.76 -8.14
N ALA A 245 -2.72 -20.76 -7.57
CA ALA A 245 -1.52 -20.42 -8.32
C ALA A 245 -1.23 -21.43 -9.44
N LEU A 246 -1.55 -22.71 -9.23
CA LEU A 246 -1.42 -23.77 -10.21
C LEU A 246 -2.48 -23.66 -11.33
N GLU A 247 -3.72 -23.34 -10.96
CA GLU A 247 -4.83 -23.11 -11.90
C GLU A 247 -4.54 -21.90 -12.79
N VAL A 248 -4.16 -20.77 -12.21
CA VAL A 248 -3.77 -19.55 -12.95
C VAL A 248 -2.58 -19.85 -13.88
N LYS A 249 -1.56 -20.59 -13.41
CA LYS A 249 -0.46 -21.03 -14.27
C LYS A 249 -0.96 -21.92 -15.42
N LYS A 250 -1.88 -22.85 -15.15
CA LYS A 250 -2.45 -23.73 -16.20
C LYS A 250 -3.27 -22.94 -17.22
N GLU A 251 -4.06 -21.97 -16.80
CA GLU A 251 -4.81 -21.09 -17.71
C GLU A 251 -3.86 -20.24 -18.56
N ILE A 252 -2.87 -19.59 -17.97
CA ILE A 252 -1.84 -18.82 -18.70
C ILE A 252 -1.10 -19.72 -19.70
N PHE A 253 -0.70 -20.94 -19.30
CA PHE A 253 -0.05 -21.89 -20.21
C PHE A 253 -0.98 -22.37 -21.32
N LYS A 254 -2.28 -22.50 -21.06
CA LYS A 254 -3.27 -22.90 -22.07
C LYS A 254 -3.49 -21.79 -23.09
N GLU A 255 -3.57 -20.53 -22.65
CA GLU A 255 -3.67 -19.35 -23.52
C GLU A 255 -2.40 -19.16 -24.38
N ILE A 256 -1.21 -19.37 -23.81
CA ILE A 256 0.07 -19.31 -24.53
C ILE A 256 0.14 -20.39 -25.62
N LYS A 257 -0.38 -21.60 -25.37
CA LYS A 257 -0.41 -22.70 -26.36
C LYS A 257 -1.41 -22.51 -27.49
N GLN A 258 -2.48 -21.74 -27.27
CA GLN A 258 -3.53 -21.50 -28.27
C GLN A 258 -3.20 -20.37 -29.26
N GLY A 259 -2.05 -19.70 -29.13
CA GLY A 259 -1.52 -18.74 -30.13
C GLY A 259 -2.31 -17.42 -30.27
N GLU A 260 -3.38 -17.20 -29.51
CA GLU A 260 -4.25 -16.03 -29.62
C GLU A 260 -4.14 -15.05 -28.44
N SER A 261 -3.19 -15.25 -27.53
CA SER A 261 -3.00 -14.34 -26.40
C SER A 261 -2.48 -12.99 -26.86
N LYS A 262 -3.37 -12.06 -27.12
CA LYS A 262 -3.06 -10.64 -27.04
C LYS A 262 -2.75 -10.33 -25.56
N SER A 263 -1.50 -10.64 -25.15
CA SER A 263 -1.06 -10.24 -23.81
C SER A 263 -1.26 -8.73 -23.67
N CYS A 264 -2.10 -8.34 -22.71
CA CYS A 264 -2.41 -6.94 -22.41
C CYS A 264 -2.04 -6.64 -20.96
N ILE A 265 -1.78 -5.37 -20.68
CA ILE A 265 -1.64 -4.92 -19.31
C ILE A 265 -3.02 -4.67 -18.74
N SER A 266 -3.42 -5.45 -17.72
CA SER A 266 -4.54 -5.10 -16.84
C SER A 266 -3.96 -4.23 -15.72
N CYS A 267 -4.07 -2.92 -15.89
CA CYS A 267 -3.46 -1.97 -14.97
C CYS A 267 -4.36 -1.73 -13.77
N ARG A 268 -3.85 -1.98 -12.57
CA ARG A 268 -4.56 -1.70 -11.32
C ARG A 268 -5.01 -0.24 -11.21
N GLY A 269 -4.18 0.71 -11.67
CA GLY A 269 -4.54 2.13 -11.67
C GLY A 269 -5.77 2.41 -12.52
N ILE A 270 -5.93 1.72 -13.66
CA ILE A 270 -7.10 1.84 -14.54
C ILE A 270 -8.28 1.05 -14.00
N ASP A 271 -8.08 -0.23 -13.71
CA ASP A 271 -9.16 -1.15 -13.32
C ASP A 271 -9.84 -0.70 -12.01
N ASP A 272 -9.07 -0.14 -11.07
CA ASP A 272 -9.57 0.38 -9.79
C ASP A 272 -9.83 1.90 -9.82
N HIS A 273 -9.67 2.57 -10.98
CA HIS A 273 -9.82 4.03 -11.11
C HIS A 273 -8.98 4.82 -10.09
N ARG A 274 -7.69 4.49 -10.01
CA ARG A 274 -6.74 5.06 -9.04
C ARG A 274 -5.70 5.93 -9.67
N MET A 275 -5.19 6.87 -8.89
CA MET A 275 -3.94 7.58 -9.14
C MET A 275 -3.09 7.57 -7.87
N TYR A 276 -1.81 7.85 -8.04
CA TYR A 276 -0.84 7.87 -6.95
C TYR A 276 -0.08 9.20 -6.93
N LEU A 277 -0.02 9.81 -5.75
CA LEU A 277 0.75 11.02 -5.48
C LEU A 277 1.88 10.70 -4.51
N ASN A 278 3.12 10.92 -4.93
CA ASN A 278 4.30 10.63 -4.13
C ASN A 278 4.79 11.86 -3.33
N PRO A 279 5.74 11.69 -2.38
CA PRO A 279 6.25 12.79 -1.55
C PRO A 279 6.91 13.94 -2.32
N LYS A 280 7.40 13.68 -3.55
CA LYS A 280 7.95 14.73 -4.45
C LYS A 280 6.89 15.57 -5.14
N GLY A 281 5.60 15.27 -4.88
CA GLY A 281 4.49 15.94 -5.58
C GLY A 281 4.34 15.49 -7.02
N ARG A 282 4.70 14.26 -7.36
CA ARG A 282 4.53 13.68 -8.69
C ARG A 282 3.33 12.75 -8.75
N ILE A 283 2.55 12.87 -9.80
CA ILE A 283 1.39 12.01 -10.07
C ILE A 283 1.76 10.88 -11.01
N TRP A 284 1.38 9.66 -10.64
CA TRP A 284 1.60 8.43 -11.36
C TRP A 284 0.31 7.60 -11.46
N PRO A 285 0.17 6.70 -12.45
CA PRO A 285 -0.95 5.77 -12.48
C PRO A 285 -0.99 4.81 -11.28
N CYS A 286 0.19 4.50 -10.72
CA CYS A 286 0.33 3.63 -9.55
C CYS A 286 1.67 3.82 -8.86
N CYS A 287 1.75 3.32 -7.64
CA CYS A 287 2.96 3.33 -6.82
C CYS A 287 4.14 2.57 -7.45
N TYR A 288 3.91 1.51 -8.23
CA TYR A 288 4.98 0.74 -8.87
C TYR A 288 5.74 1.52 -9.94
N LEU A 289 5.04 2.35 -10.74
CA LEU A 289 5.72 3.23 -11.69
C LEU A 289 6.48 4.33 -10.98
N SER A 290 5.90 4.93 -9.94
CA SER A 290 6.61 5.91 -9.12
C SER A 290 7.88 5.33 -8.51
N GLU A 291 7.81 4.12 -7.93
CA GLU A 291 8.97 3.42 -7.35
C GLU A 291 10.09 3.25 -8.38
N GLU A 292 9.76 2.77 -9.57
CA GLU A 292 10.74 2.47 -10.60
C GLU A 292 11.42 3.75 -11.12
N TYR A 293 10.66 4.84 -11.35
CA TYR A 293 11.19 6.06 -11.98
C TYR A 293 11.80 7.05 -10.99
N ASP A 294 11.28 7.15 -9.79
CA ASP A 294 11.79 8.09 -8.80
C ASP A 294 13.09 7.63 -8.12
N LEU A 295 13.31 6.31 -8.05
CA LEU A 295 14.51 5.72 -7.43
C LEU A 295 15.52 5.17 -8.43
N SER A 296 15.06 4.70 -9.59
CA SER A 296 15.87 3.92 -10.52
C SER A 296 16.15 4.64 -11.83
N ILE A 297 15.98 5.95 -11.89
CA ILE A 297 16.04 6.71 -13.15
C ILE A 297 17.34 6.47 -13.95
N HIS A 298 18.46 6.28 -13.25
CA HIS A 298 19.74 6.02 -13.90
C HIS A 298 19.82 4.62 -14.54
N GLN A 299 19.10 3.63 -14.00
CA GLN A 299 19.03 2.28 -14.58
C GLN A 299 18.02 2.21 -15.71
N LEU A 300 16.95 2.97 -15.63
CA LEU A 300 15.89 3.04 -16.62
C LEU A 300 16.30 3.78 -17.89
N ALA A 301 17.21 4.73 -17.80
CA ALA A 301 17.74 5.45 -18.96
C ALA A 301 18.24 4.52 -20.07
N LYS A 302 18.66 3.29 -19.72
CA LYS A 302 19.08 2.26 -20.66
C LYS A 302 17.93 1.44 -21.27
N LYS A 303 16.75 1.40 -20.63
CA LYS A 303 15.63 0.53 -21.02
C LYS A 303 14.44 1.28 -21.60
N GLU A 304 14.15 2.46 -21.09
CA GLU A 304 12.93 3.23 -21.38
C GLU A 304 13.28 4.71 -21.54
N ALA A 305 14.25 5.00 -22.37
CA ALA A 305 14.81 6.35 -22.60
C ALA A 305 13.73 7.39 -22.94
N TRP A 306 12.66 6.98 -23.66
CA TRP A 306 11.53 7.83 -24.02
C TRP A 306 10.78 8.39 -22.78
N LEU A 307 10.54 7.54 -21.76
CA LEU A 307 9.85 7.98 -20.55
C LEU A 307 10.76 8.80 -19.63
N VAL A 308 12.06 8.48 -19.63
CA VAL A 308 13.06 9.28 -18.91
C VAL A 308 13.13 10.71 -19.44
N GLU A 309 13.02 10.90 -20.74
CA GLU A 309 13.00 12.24 -21.34
C GLU A 309 11.77 13.03 -20.91
N HIS A 310 10.57 12.42 -20.94
CA HIS A 310 9.35 13.04 -20.41
C HIS A 310 9.46 13.36 -18.93
N TYR A 311 10.05 12.46 -18.14
CA TYR A 311 10.26 12.69 -16.70
C TYR A 311 11.18 13.89 -16.43
N LYS A 312 12.26 14.06 -17.21
CA LYS A 312 13.13 15.25 -17.12
C LYS A 312 12.39 16.54 -17.44
N ASN A 313 11.37 16.48 -18.28
CA ASN A 313 10.49 17.60 -18.63
C ASN A 313 9.35 17.83 -17.64
N ASP A 314 9.39 17.17 -16.47
CA ASP A 314 8.43 17.37 -15.38
C ASP A 314 6.95 17.16 -15.77
N PHE A 315 6.68 16.24 -16.71
CA PHE A 315 5.33 16.04 -17.25
C PHE A 315 4.27 15.72 -16.18
N ASN A 316 4.66 15.10 -15.07
CA ASN A 316 3.81 14.65 -13.98
C ASN A 316 4.02 15.43 -12.66
N ASN A 317 4.69 16.59 -12.72
CA ASN A 317 4.97 17.40 -11.54
C ASN A 317 3.73 18.21 -11.13
N PHE A 318 3.04 17.73 -10.11
CA PHE A 318 1.83 18.38 -9.58
C PHE A 318 2.12 19.64 -8.77
N ASN A 319 3.38 19.90 -8.37
CA ASN A 319 3.72 21.20 -7.76
C ASN A 319 3.47 22.36 -8.76
N THR A 320 3.79 22.15 -10.03
CA THR A 320 3.76 23.20 -11.07
C THR A 320 2.62 23.06 -12.08
N ARG A 321 2.03 21.87 -12.21
CA ARG A 321 1.00 21.57 -13.20
C ARG A 321 -0.35 21.26 -12.55
N SER A 322 -1.45 21.51 -13.27
CA SER A 322 -2.80 21.01 -12.92
C SER A 322 -2.95 19.53 -13.26
N LEU A 323 -3.99 18.88 -12.74
CA LEU A 323 -4.34 17.51 -13.16
C LEU A 323 -4.57 17.42 -14.66
N LYS A 324 -5.23 18.42 -15.24
CA LYS A 324 -5.49 18.46 -16.68
C LYS A 324 -4.21 18.49 -17.50
N GLU A 325 -3.26 19.37 -17.17
CA GLU A 325 -1.98 19.47 -17.87
C GLU A 325 -1.15 18.19 -17.76
N ILE A 326 -1.21 17.49 -16.61
CA ILE A 326 -0.56 16.20 -16.43
C ILE A 326 -1.21 15.14 -17.30
N TRP A 327 -2.54 15.09 -17.34
CA TRP A 327 -3.30 14.10 -18.12
C TRP A 327 -3.21 14.31 -19.62
N ASP A 328 -3.16 15.54 -20.06
CA ASP A 328 -3.01 15.89 -21.48
C ASP A 328 -1.55 15.77 -21.96
N ALA A 329 -0.60 15.54 -21.05
CA ALA A 329 0.80 15.39 -21.44
C ALA A 329 1.01 14.19 -22.36
N PRO A 330 1.80 14.31 -23.44
CA PRO A 330 2.08 13.23 -24.39
C PRO A 330 2.58 11.94 -23.71
N ALA A 331 3.34 12.07 -22.61
CA ALA A 331 3.83 10.92 -21.83
C ALA A 331 2.70 10.02 -21.31
N TRP A 332 1.58 10.56 -20.88
CA TRP A 332 0.42 9.78 -20.44
C TRP A 332 -0.17 8.94 -21.55
N LYS A 333 -0.26 9.51 -22.75
CA LYS A 333 -0.69 8.78 -23.93
C LYS A 333 0.26 7.65 -24.27
N GLU A 334 1.56 7.92 -24.26
CA GLU A 334 2.58 6.92 -24.54
C GLU A 334 2.60 5.79 -23.51
N ILE A 335 2.41 6.10 -22.21
CA ILE A 335 2.25 5.10 -21.15
C ILE A 335 1.05 4.19 -21.44
N THR A 336 -0.11 4.76 -21.78
CA THR A 336 -1.32 3.97 -22.07
C THR A 336 -1.22 3.18 -23.35
N ASP A 337 -0.60 3.75 -24.40
CA ASP A 337 -0.33 3.06 -25.66
C ASP A 337 0.63 1.88 -25.44
N ALA A 338 1.62 2.03 -24.56
CA ALA A 338 2.55 0.96 -24.22
C ALA A 338 1.87 -0.28 -23.60
N TRP A 339 0.72 -0.10 -22.93
CA TRP A 339 -0.05 -1.23 -22.39
C TRP A 339 -0.78 -2.05 -23.47
N ILE A 340 -1.08 -1.43 -24.61
CA ILE A 340 -1.88 -2.03 -25.67
C ILE A 340 -0.99 -2.53 -26.81
N THR A 341 -0.03 -1.72 -27.22
CA THR A 341 0.67 -1.91 -28.52
C THR A 341 1.97 -2.69 -28.42
N LYS A 342 2.53 -2.92 -27.24
CA LYS A 342 3.88 -3.46 -27.00
C LYS A 342 5.02 -2.64 -27.63
N LYS A 343 4.71 -1.52 -28.28
CA LYS A 343 5.69 -0.70 -29.01
C LYS A 343 6.72 -0.06 -28.08
N HIS A 344 6.26 0.38 -26.89
CA HIS A 344 7.07 0.97 -25.84
C HIS A 344 6.86 0.17 -24.56
N LYS A 345 7.62 -0.93 -24.40
CA LYS A 345 7.40 -1.84 -23.28
C LYS A 345 7.81 -1.21 -21.95
N LEU A 346 6.85 -0.89 -21.09
CA LEU A 346 7.11 -0.53 -19.70
C LEU A 346 7.43 -1.80 -18.89
N HIS A 347 8.69 -2.04 -18.62
CA HIS A 347 9.16 -3.28 -18.00
C HIS A 347 8.46 -3.58 -16.68
N ARG A 348 8.24 -2.55 -15.83
CA ARG A 348 7.54 -2.69 -14.55
C ARG A 348 6.10 -3.14 -14.73
N CYS A 349 5.37 -2.54 -15.68
CA CYS A 349 3.99 -2.91 -15.96
C CYS A 349 3.88 -4.36 -16.47
N TRP A 350 4.75 -4.75 -17.40
CA TRP A 350 4.75 -6.12 -17.93
C TRP A 350 5.12 -7.15 -16.87
N ARG A 351 6.09 -6.83 -16.00
CA ARG A 351 6.47 -7.73 -14.90
C ARG A 351 5.36 -7.90 -13.86
N SER A 352 4.63 -6.84 -13.53
CA SER A 352 3.69 -6.81 -12.39
C SER A 352 2.23 -6.96 -12.80
N CYS A 353 1.85 -6.53 -14.01
CA CYS A 353 0.45 -6.36 -14.41
C CYS A 353 0.07 -7.10 -15.69
N GLU A 354 1.00 -7.78 -16.37
CA GLU A 354 0.69 -8.56 -17.56
C GLU A 354 -0.38 -9.61 -17.26
N ASN A 355 -1.43 -9.65 -18.09
CA ASN A 355 -2.57 -10.56 -17.94
C ASN A 355 -3.22 -10.54 -16.54
N GLY A 356 -3.20 -9.39 -15.88
CA GLY A 356 -3.80 -9.23 -14.55
C GLY A 356 -3.06 -9.98 -13.44
N ARG A 357 -1.76 -10.19 -13.56
CA ARG A 357 -0.92 -10.87 -12.53
C ARG A 357 -1.10 -10.30 -11.14
N TRP A 358 -1.37 -9.00 -11.00
CA TRP A 358 -1.65 -8.39 -9.71
C TRP A 358 -2.95 -8.91 -9.06
N LYS A 359 -3.93 -9.39 -9.87
CA LYS A 359 -5.18 -10.00 -9.37
C LYS A 359 -4.92 -11.39 -8.77
N SER A 360 -3.87 -12.06 -9.23
CA SER A 360 -3.40 -13.35 -8.71
C SER A 360 -2.28 -13.20 -7.69
N SER A 361 -1.86 -11.96 -7.37
CA SER A 361 -0.85 -11.72 -6.34
C SER A 361 -1.33 -12.35 -5.03
N ASN A 362 -0.56 -13.20 -4.57
CA ASN A 362 -0.48 -14.18 -3.50
C ASN A 362 -1.09 -13.81 -2.14
N THR A 363 -2.14 -13.00 -2.13
CA THR A 363 -2.80 -12.56 -0.92
C THR A 363 -4.14 -13.28 -0.82
N VAL A 364 -4.21 -14.31 -0.02
CA VAL A 364 -5.48 -14.97 0.31
C VAL A 364 -6.00 -14.34 1.59
N LYS A 365 -7.13 -13.62 1.46
CA LYS A 365 -7.82 -13.09 2.63
C LYS A 365 -8.51 -14.26 3.35
N ILE A 366 -8.21 -14.41 4.62
CA ILE A 366 -8.96 -15.29 5.50
C ILE A 366 -10.13 -14.47 6.03
N ASN A 367 -11.21 -14.42 5.25
CA ASN A 367 -12.47 -13.84 5.71
C ASN A 367 -13.34 -14.96 6.24
N LYS A 368 -14.07 -14.72 7.35
CA LYS A 368 -15.14 -15.60 7.80
C LYS A 368 -16.29 -15.56 6.80
#